data_dccc164652e7687da25937674bf42106
#
_entry.id   dccc164652e7687da25937674bf42106
#
_cell.length_a   1.000
_cell.length_b   1.000
_cell.length_c   1.000
_cell.angle_alpha   90.00
_cell.angle_beta   90.00
_cell.angle_gamma   90.00
#
_symmetry.space_group_name_H-M   'P 1'
#
loop_
_entity.id
_entity.type
_entity.pdbx_description
1 polymer ?
#
loop_
_entity_poly.entity_id
_entity_poly.type
_entity_poly.pdbx_seq_one_letter_code
_entity_poly.pdbx_strand_id
1 'polypeptide(L)'
;MKFIFLTKDYFNRHPSSEFPEMLRKSDRPYVQLTISCNHQLWAIPLRSYINHEFAFWSNKKELCGLDFTKAVPIELKDIDTTHSPIIRRHEFNALKGKDYRVTQRFKHFIKKFDYAKLHPTLPDSKVILKYSTLQYFEKELEQKKKIKLTILKQNSTLSL
;
A
#
# COMPACT_ATOMS: atom_id res chain seq x y z
N MET A 1 14.07 2.48 4.86
CA MET A 1 12.68 2.00 5.09
C MET A 1 12.27 2.38 6.50
N LYS A 2 11.16 3.07 6.64
CA LYS A 2 10.64 3.49 7.96
C LYS A 2 9.49 2.56 8.35
N PHE A 3 9.56 1.99 9.55
CA PHE A 3 8.47 1.23 10.16
C PHE A 3 7.69 2.16 11.08
N ILE A 4 6.36 2.07 11.04
CA ILE A 4 5.43 2.94 11.75
C ILE A 4 4.27 2.14 12.33
N PHE A 5 3.62 2.70 13.35
CA PHE A 5 2.25 2.37 13.71
C PHE A 5 1.30 3.44 13.18
N LEU A 6 0.05 3.06 12.93
CA LEU A 6 -1.02 3.99 12.63
C LEU A 6 -1.74 4.39 13.92
N THR A 7 -2.21 5.65 13.97
CA THR A 7 -2.93 6.18 15.13
C THR A 7 -4.32 5.54 15.28
N LYS A 8 -4.87 5.58 16.49
CA LYS A 8 -6.26 5.17 16.73
C LYS A 8 -7.25 6.01 15.92
N ASP A 9 -6.97 7.32 15.77
CA ASP A 9 -7.81 8.22 14.99
C ASP A 9 -7.88 7.84 13.51
N TYR A 10 -6.80 7.28 12.94
CA TYR A 10 -6.84 6.72 11.61
C TYR A 10 -7.89 5.62 11.48
N PHE A 11 -7.92 4.68 12.42
CA PHE A 11 -8.90 3.58 12.42
C PHE A 11 -10.33 4.06 12.75
N ASN A 12 -10.48 5.08 13.58
CA ASN A 12 -11.78 5.68 13.89
C ASN A 12 -12.43 6.33 12.65
N ARG A 13 -11.60 6.98 11.80
CA ARG A 13 -12.07 7.58 10.54
C ARG A 13 -12.38 6.54 9.45
N HIS A 14 -11.95 5.30 9.63
CA HIS A 14 -12.19 4.21 8.68
C HIS A 14 -12.87 3.04 9.39
N PRO A 15 -14.16 3.15 9.78
CA PRO A 15 -14.85 2.12 10.56
C PRO A 15 -14.99 0.81 9.77
N SER A 16 -15.07 -0.33 10.50
CA SER A 16 -15.12 -1.66 9.87
C SER A 16 -16.39 -1.91 9.06
N SER A 17 -17.46 -1.18 9.34
CA SER A 17 -18.70 -1.22 8.55
C SER A 17 -18.51 -0.74 7.11
N GLU A 18 -17.61 0.23 6.90
CA GLU A 18 -17.33 0.82 5.59
C GLU A 18 -16.02 0.28 4.96
N PHE A 19 -15.08 -0.15 5.81
CA PHE A 19 -13.75 -0.61 5.39
C PHE A 19 -13.45 -2.03 5.93
N PRO A 20 -14.27 -3.06 5.60
CA PRO A 20 -14.13 -4.39 6.19
C PRO A 20 -12.80 -5.08 5.89
N GLU A 21 -12.14 -4.75 4.76
CA GLU A 21 -10.86 -5.36 4.38
C GLU A 21 -9.63 -4.72 5.04
N MET A 22 -9.81 -3.60 5.76
CA MET A 22 -8.71 -2.97 6.51
C MET A 22 -8.33 -3.79 7.73
N LEU A 23 -7.03 -3.94 7.94
CA LEU A 23 -6.51 -4.59 9.14
C LEU A 23 -6.62 -3.67 10.35
N ARG A 24 -7.20 -4.21 11.46
CA ARG A 24 -7.55 -3.42 12.65
C ARG A 24 -6.60 -3.59 13.84
N LYS A 25 -5.56 -4.36 13.68
CA LYS A 25 -4.61 -4.61 14.76
C LYS A 25 -3.75 -3.37 15.00
N SER A 26 -3.95 -2.67 16.11
CA SER A 26 -3.30 -1.38 16.43
C SER A 26 -1.78 -1.49 16.62
N ASP A 27 -1.30 -2.66 17.05
CA ASP A 27 0.11 -2.98 17.24
C ASP A 27 0.77 -3.60 15.99
N ARG A 28 0.11 -3.49 14.82
CA ARG A 28 0.67 -4.01 13.57
C ARG A 28 1.69 -3.03 12.99
N PRO A 29 2.91 -3.49 12.73
CA PRO A 29 3.89 -2.68 12.01
C PRO A 29 3.49 -2.48 10.54
N TYR A 30 3.70 -1.26 10.06
CA TYR A 30 3.58 -0.90 8.65
C TYR A 30 4.91 -0.37 8.13
N VAL A 31 5.16 -0.54 6.84
CA VAL A 31 6.23 0.18 6.13
C VAL A 31 5.63 1.40 5.47
N GLN A 32 6.18 2.57 5.79
CA GLN A 32 5.84 3.82 5.11
C GLN A 32 6.56 3.88 3.76
N LEU A 33 5.79 4.11 2.69
CA LEU A 33 6.31 4.37 1.35
C LEU A 33 5.78 5.71 0.83
N THR A 34 6.63 6.44 0.11
CA THR A 34 6.20 7.61 -0.68
C THR A 34 6.14 7.21 -2.14
N ILE A 35 4.98 7.38 -2.78
CA ILE A 35 4.84 7.16 -4.21
C ILE A 35 4.98 8.50 -4.94
N SER A 36 6.04 8.59 -5.73
CA SER A 36 6.64 9.83 -6.24
C SER A 36 5.85 10.64 -7.28
N CYS A 37 4.63 10.27 -7.67
CA CYS A 37 3.91 11.10 -8.66
C CYS A 37 2.94 12.14 -8.06
N ASN A 38 2.65 12.07 -6.76
CA ASN A 38 1.82 13.03 -6.03
C ASN A 38 2.19 13.14 -4.54
N HIS A 39 3.37 12.66 -4.16
CA HIS A 39 3.84 12.60 -2.77
C HIS A 39 2.89 11.85 -1.81
N GLN A 40 1.95 11.05 -2.33
CA GLN A 40 1.05 10.26 -1.50
C GLN A 40 1.84 9.27 -0.66
N LEU A 41 1.66 9.35 0.66
CA LEU A 41 2.20 8.36 1.58
C LEU A 41 1.29 7.13 1.62
N TRP A 42 1.93 5.97 1.66
CA TRP A 42 1.26 4.68 1.81
C TRP A 42 1.84 3.93 2.98
N ALA A 43 0.99 3.25 3.73
CA ALA A 43 1.36 2.32 4.76
C ALA A 43 1.04 0.90 4.30
N ILE A 44 2.07 0.04 4.25
CA ILE A 44 1.94 -1.37 3.84
C ILE A 44 2.19 -2.23 5.07
N PRO A 45 1.20 -3.04 5.52
CA PRO A 45 1.33 -3.83 6.73
C PRO A 45 2.31 -4.98 6.59
N LEU A 46 3.09 -5.23 7.64
CA LEU A 46 3.86 -6.45 7.82
C LEU A 46 2.92 -7.52 8.40
N ARG A 47 2.80 -8.65 7.71
CA ARG A 47 1.87 -9.74 8.06
C ARG A 47 2.53 -11.10 8.05
N SER A 48 1.98 -11.99 8.87
CA SER A 48 2.16 -13.45 8.76
C SER A 48 0.94 -14.10 8.10
N TYR A 49 1.10 -15.32 7.62
CA TYR A 49 0.05 -16.14 6.99
C TYR A 49 -0.57 -15.48 5.74
N ILE A 50 0.28 -14.87 4.91
CA ILE A 50 -0.15 -14.33 3.60
C ILE A 50 -0.28 -15.52 2.63
N ASN A 51 -1.51 -15.76 2.15
CA ASN A 51 -1.87 -16.89 1.30
C ASN A 51 -2.06 -16.55 -0.19
N HIS A 52 -1.45 -15.44 -0.64
CA HIS A 52 -1.48 -14.97 -2.02
C HIS A 52 -0.11 -14.42 -2.44
N GLU A 53 0.10 -14.18 -3.74
CA GLU A 53 1.38 -13.72 -4.28
C GLU A 53 1.64 -12.20 -4.18
N PHE A 54 0.62 -11.40 -3.87
CA PHE A 54 0.68 -9.93 -3.86
C PHE A 54 1.37 -9.39 -2.60
N ALA A 55 2.58 -9.84 -2.37
CA ALA A 55 3.37 -9.49 -1.20
C ALA A 55 4.85 -9.27 -1.56
N PHE A 56 5.55 -8.56 -0.70
CA PHE A 56 7.01 -8.55 -0.67
C PHE A 56 7.47 -9.40 0.51
N TRP A 57 7.99 -10.59 0.24
CA TRP A 57 8.32 -11.56 1.25
C TRP A 57 9.52 -11.15 2.10
N SER A 58 9.35 -11.13 3.41
CA SER A 58 10.45 -11.11 4.40
C SER A 58 10.89 -12.53 4.76
N ASN A 59 9.93 -13.48 4.82
CA ASN A 59 10.17 -14.92 4.94
C ASN A 59 9.05 -15.69 4.23
N LYS A 60 9.34 -16.14 3.00
CA LYS A 60 8.34 -16.84 2.19
C LYS A 60 7.96 -18.22 2.76
N LYS A 61 8.88 -18.92 3.44
CA LYS A 61 8.60 -20.24 4.05
C LYS A 61 7.55 -20.12 5.17
N GLU A 62 7.61 -19.03 5.93
CA GLU A 62 6.66 -18.74 7.01
C GLU A 62 5.48 -17.85 6.55
N LEU A 63 5.36 -17.60 5.25
CA LEU A 63 4.32 -16.74 4.67
C LEU A 63 4.26 -15.34 5.29
N CYS A 64 5.45 -14.80 5.64
CA CYS A 64 5.59 -13.46 6.26
C CYS A 64 6.12 -12.44 5.25
N GLY A 65 5.58 -11.22 5.30
CA GLY A 65 6.02 -10.14 4.41
C GLY A 65 5.13 -8.90 4.44
N LEU A 66 5.39 -7.99 3.52
CA LEU A 66 4.58 -6.80 3.30
C LEU A 66 3.40 -7.15 2.38
N ASP A 67 2.19 -7.02 2.87
CA ASP A 67 0.97 -7.36 2.15
C ASP A 67 0.44 -6.17 1.35
N PHE A 68 0.61 -6.19 0.05
CA PHE A 68 0.17 -5.11 -0.83
C PHE A 68 -1.35 -5.01 -0.93
N THR A 69 -2.08 -6.12 -0.72
CA THR A 69 -3.55 -6.09 -0.77
C THR A 69 -4.16 -5.32 0.40
N LYS A 70 -3.39 -5.10 1.46
CA LYS A 70 -3.82 -4.40 2.68
C LYS A 70 -3.13 -3.03 2.87
N ALA A 71 -2.53 -2.51 1.80
CA ALA A 71 -1.93 -1.18 1.79
C ALA A 71 -3.00 -0.09 1.91
N VAL A 72 -2.70 0.96 2.66
CA VAL A 72 -3.61 2.10 2.88
C VAL A 72 -2.89 3.43 2.66
N PRO A 73 -3.56 4.46 2.10
CA PRO A 73 -3.01 5.79 2.03
C PRO A 73 -3.04 6.43 3.41
N ILE A 74 -2.03 7.25 3.71
CA ILE A 74 -1.87 7.94 4.98
C ILE A 74 -1.42 9.37 4.78
N GLU A 75 -1.63 10.20 5.81
CA GLU A 75 -1.01 11.50 6.00
C GLU A 75 -0.01 11.42 7.17
N LEU A 76 0.81 12.46 7.36
CA LEU A 76 1.77 12.49 8.47
C LEU A 76 1.11 12.43 9.84
N LYS A 77 -0.09 13.01 9.98
CA LYS A 77 -0.88 12.96 11.22
C LYS A 77 -1.37 11.56 11.61
N ASP A 78 -1.36 10.62 10.66
CA ASP A 78 -1.83 9.25 10.86
C ASP A 78 -0.75 8.34 11.44
N ILE A 79 0.48 8.84 11.54
CA ILE A 79 1.62 8.11 12.07
C ILE A 79 1.69 8.32 13.59
N ASP A 80 1.68 7.22 14.33
CA ASP A 80 1.98 7.27 15.77
C ASP A 80 3.46 7.64 15.95
N THR A 81 3.69 8.79 16.58
CA THR A 81 5.04 9.31 16.89
C THR A 81 5.50 8.96 18.30
N THR A 82 4.61 8.38 19.12
CA THR A 82 4.90 8.06 20.53
C THR A 82 5.48 6.65 20.71
N HIS A 83 5.18 5.74 19.76
CA HIS A 83 5.65 4.36 19.81
C HIS A 83 6.36 3.98 18.51
N SER A 84 7.40 3.17 18.65
CA SER A 84 8.14 2.62 17.50
C SER A 84 7.90 1.11 17.38
N PRO A 85 7.60 0.59 16.18
CA PRO A 85 7.41 -0.84 15.98
C PRO A 85 8.68 -1.63 16.26
N ILE A 86 8.55 -2.73 17.00
CA ILE A 86 9.61 -3.71 17.16
C ILE A 86 9.42 -4.78 16.09
N ILE A 87 10.40 -4.87 15.20
CA ILE A 87 10.40 -5.82 14.08
C ILE A 87 11.34 -6.97 14.40
N ARG A 88 10.93 -8.21 14.09
CA ARG A 88 11.79 -9.37 14.22
C ARG A 88 13.07 -9.17 13.41
N ARG A 89 14.22 -9.51 14.00
CA ARG A 89 15.54 -9.23 13.40
C ARG A 89 15.70 -9.78 12.00
N HIS A 90 15.19 -10.99 11.74
CA HIS A 90 15.28 -11.61 10.42
C HIS A 90 14.38 -10.90 9.39
N GLU A 91 13.18 -10.45 9.76
CA GLU A 91 12.29 -9.67 8.88
C GLU A 91 12.89 -8.30 8.57
N PHE A 92 13.42 -7.61 9.61
CA PHE A 92 14.13 -6.35 9.43
C PHE A 92 15.29 -6.50 8.43
N ASN A 93 16.14 -7.53 8.60
CA ASN A 93 17.29 -7.77 7.72
C ASN A 93 16.85 -8.08 6.28
N ALA A 94 15.75 -8.82 6.10
CA ALA A 94 15.19 -9.13 4.78
C ALA A 94 14.66 -7.90 4.06
N LEU A 95 14.18 -6.88 4.79
CA LEU A 95 13.58 -5.67 4.25
C LEU A 95 14.57 -4.50 4.14
N LYS A 96 15.62 -4.48 4.96
CA LYS A 96 16.61 -3.40 5.01
C LYS A 96 17.21 -3.12 3.62
N GLY A 97 17.19 -1.86 3.20
CA GLY A 97 17.73 -1.41 1.91
C GLY A 97 16.91 -1.84 0.69
N LYS A 98 15.69 -2.37 0.88
CA LYS A 98 14.82 -2.81 -0.22
C LYS A 98 13.75 -1.80 -0.63
N ASP A 99 13.81 -0.56 -0.12
CA ASP A 99 12.81 0.49 -0.34
C ASP A 99 12.43 0.65 -1.81
N TYR A 100 13.41 0.76 -2.70
CA TYR A 100 13.18 0.86 -4.13
C TYR A 100 12.43 -0.35 -4.68
N ARG A 101 12.87 -1.57 -4.34
CA ARG A 101 12.25 -2.82 -4.83
C ARG A 101 10.82 -2.98 -4.32
N VAL A 102 10.57 -2.68 -3.04
CA VAL A 102 9.23 -2.70 -2.45
C VAL A 102 8.33 -1.70 -3.17
N THR A 103 8.81 -0.47 -3.38
CA THR A 103 8.07 0.58 -4.10
C THR A 103 7.73 0.16 -5.52
N GLN A 104 8.66 -0.42 -6.29
CA GLN A 104 8.40 -0.87 -7.66
C GLN A 104 7.37 -2.01 -7.70
N ARG A 105 7.47 -2.98 -6.77
CA ARG A 105 6.49 -4.08 -6.68
C ARG A 105 5.12 -3.60 -6.26
N PHE A 106 5.03 -2.63 -5.35
CA PHE A 106 3.75 -2.05 -4.97
C PHE A 106 3.13 -1.25 -6.13
N LYS A 107 3.92 -0.46 -6.87
CA LYS A 107 3.44 0.21 -8.11
C LYS A 107 2.93 -0.81 -9.15
N HIS A 108 3.59 -1.95 -9.27
CA HIS A 108 3.12 -3.03 -10.16
C HIS A 108 1.79 -3.61 -9.66
N PHE A 109 1.63 -3.79 -8.35
CA PHE A 109 0.35 -4.25 -7.77
C PHE A 109 -0.78 -3.24 -8.04
N ILE A 110 -0.54 -1.93 -7.91
CA ILE A 110 -1.54 -0.90 -8.28
C ILE A 110 -1.96 -1.04 -9.76
N LYS A 111 -1.01 -1.30 -10.67
CA LYS A 111 -1.34 -1.56 -12.09
C LYS A 111 -2.18 -2.82 -12.28
N LYS A 112 -1.90 -3.89 -11.53
CA LYS A 112 -2.73 -5.11 -11.51
C LYS A 112 -4.14 -4.83 -11.01
N PHE A 113 -4.29 -4.01 -9.97
CA PHE A 113 -5.59 -3.57 -9.46
C PHE A 113 -6.37 -2.76 -10.52
N ASP A 114 -5.72 -1.81 -11.20
CA ASP A 114 -6.33 -1.05 -12.31
C ASP A 114 -6.76 -1.98 -13.46
N TYR A 115 -5.92 -2.96 -13.81
CA TYR A 115 -6.26 -3.97 -14.84
C TYR A 115 -7.45 -4.83 -14.41
N ALA A 116 -7.51 -5.24 -13.13
CA ALA A 116 -8.60 -6.02 -12.58
C ALA A 116 -9.95 -5.27 -12.69
N LYS A 117 -9.97 -3.96 -12.51
CA LYS A 117 -11.20 -3.14 -12.71
C LYS A 117 -11.70 -3.16 -14.16
N LEU A 118 -10.80 -3.24 -15.12
CA LEU A 118 -11.15 -3.34 -16.55
C LEU A 118 -11.56 -4.75 -16.96
N HIS A 119 -11.15 -5.77 -16.20
CA HIS A 119 -11.40 -7.19 -16.49
C HIS A 119 -11.97 -7.94 -15.26
N PRO A 120 -13.13 -7.52 -14.72
CA PRO A 120 -13.65 -8.00 -13.43
C PRO A 120 -14.07 -9.47 -13.43
N THR A 121 -14.27 -10.07 -14.59
CA THR A 121 -14.71 -11.47 -14.74
C THR A 121 -13.58 -12.49 -14.56
N LEU A 122 -12.33 -12.08 -14.71
CA LEU A 122 -11.17 -12.96 -14.54
C LEU A 122 -11.05 -13.45 -13.09
N PRO A 123 -10.65 -14.72 -12.85
CA PRO A 123 -10.53 -15.27 -11.49
C PRO A 123 -9.65 -14.44 -10.58
N ASP A 124 -8.44 -14.07 -11.01
CA ASP A 124 -7.50 -13.26 -10.24
C ASP A 124 -8.02 -11.85 -9.97
N SER A 125 -8.75 -11.27 -10.94
CA SER A 125 -9.37 -9.95 -10.79
C SER A 125 -10.42 -9.94 -9.69
N LYS A 126 -11.26 -10.98 -9.63
CA LYS A 126 -12.28 -11.13 -8.57
C LYS A 126 -11.63 -11.14 -7.18
N VAL A 127 -10.54 -11.87 -7.02
CA VAL A 127 -9.81 -11.94 -5.75
C VAL A 127 -9.21 -10.58 -5.37
N ILE A 128 -8.53 -9.93 -6.32
CA ILE A 128 -7.91 -8.62 -6.09
C ILE A 128 -8.96 -7.58 -5.72
N LEU A 129 -10.06 -7.49 -6.48
CA LEU A 129 -11.12 -6.51 -6.26
C LEU A 129 -11.85 -6.74 -4.93
N LYS A 130 -12.09 -8.00 -4.56
CA LYS A 130 -12.79 -8.33 -3.32
C LYS A 130 -11.97 -8.06 -2.06
N TYR A 131 -10.68 -8.41 -2.06
CA TYR A 131 -9.88 -8.44 -0.84
C TYR A 131 -8.88 -7.30 -0.70
N SER A 132 -8.70 -6.46 -1.74
CA SER A 132 -7.79 -5.34 -1.67
C SER A 132 -8.44 -4.11 -1.02
N THR A 133 -7.72 -3.49 -0.08
CA THR A 133 -8.10 -2.18 0.48
C THR A 133 -8.10 -1.06 -0.55
N LEU A 134 -7.42 -1.23 -1.70
CA LEU A 134 -7.37 -0.21 -2.75
C LEU A 134 -8.75 0.14 -3.30
N GLN A 135 -9.74 -0.75 -3.18
CA GLN A 135 -11.13 -0.48 -3.57
C GLN A 135 -11.77 0.70 -2.81
N TYR A 136 -11.29 1.00 -1.60
CA TYR A 136 -11.81 2.11 -0.79
C TYR A 136 -11.10 3.44 -1.07
N PHE A 137 -9.96 3.42 -1.76
CA PHE A 137 -9.05 4.54 -1.93
C PHE A 137 -8.82 4.88 -3.40
N GLU A 138 -9.84 4.71 -4.22
CA GLU A 138 -9.75 4.98 -5.67
C GLU A 138 -9.46 6.45 -5.98
N LYS A 139 -10.00 7.37 -5.17
CA LYS A 139 -9.75 8.81 -5.33
C LYS A 139 -8.27 9.16 -5.20
N GLU A 140 -7.58 8.57 -4.22
CA GLU A 140 -6.15 8.74 -3.99
C GLU A 140 -5.32 8.13 -5.14
N LEU A 141 -5.82 7.06 -5.75
CA LEU A 141 -5.21 6.44 -6.93
C LEU A 141 -5.45 7.27 -8.21
N GLU A 142 -6.64 7.87 -8.38
CA GLU A 142 -7.01 8.65 -9.58
C GLU A 142 -6.37 10.03 -9.64
N GLN A 143 -6.15 10.70 -8.51
CA GLN A 143 -5.40 11.97 -8.47
C GLN A 143 -4.03 11.83 -9.18
N LYS A 144 -3.43 10.63 -9.17
CA LYS A 144 -2.23 10.30 -9.93
C LYS A 144 -2.40 10.45 -11.44
N LYS A 145 -3.55 10.05 -11.99
CA LYS A 145 -3.77 10.03 -13.45
C LYS A 145 -3.94 11.46 -13.96
N LYS A 146 -4.67 12.31 -13.23
CA LYS A 146 -4.91 13.71 -13.63
C LYS A 146 -3.64 14.54 -13.63
N ILE A 147 -2.82 14.47 -12.59
CA ILE A 147 -1.56 15.23 -12.48
C ILE A 147 -0.59 14.81 -13.59
N LYS A 148 -0.46 13.53 -13.88
CA LYS A 148 0.40 13.02 -14.94
C LYS A 148 -0.04 13.51 -16.32
N LEU A 149 -1.34 13.54 -16.60
CA LEU A 149 -1.89 14.08 -17.85
C LEU A 149 -1.64 15.58 -18.00
N THR A 150 -1.76 16.33 -16.92
CA THR A 150 -1.51 17.80 -16.91
C THR A 150 -0.05 18.11 -17.18
N ILE A 151 0.88 17.40 -16.52
CA ILE A 151 2.33 17.57 -16.73
C ILE A 151 2.73 17.19 -18.16
N LEU A 152 2.20 16.09 -18.70
CA LEU A 152 2.47 15.69 -20.10
C LEU A 152 1.94 16.72 -21.10
N LYS A 153 0.78 17.32 -20.87
CA LYS A 153 0.22 18.38 -21.71
C LYS A 153 1.04 19.66 -21.64
N GLN A 154 1.53 20.05 -20.46
CA GLN A 154 2.40 21.23 -20.29
C GLN A 154 3.74 21.06 -20.97
N ASN A 155 4.36 19.87 -20.91
CA ASN A 155 5.64 19.60 -21.57
C ASN A 155 5.51 19.53 -23.10
N SER A 156 4.36 19.12 -23.64
CA SER A 156 4.12 19.13 -25.08
C SER A 156 3.83 20.52 -25.67
N THR A 157 3.39 21.49 -24.84
CA THR A 157 3.18 22.89 -25.23
C THR A 157 4.43 23.75 -25.15
N LEU A 158 5.48 23.29 -24.46
CA LEU A 158 6.77 23.98 -24.34
C LEU A 158 7.80 23.55 -25.43
N SER A 159 7.40 22.62 -26.32
CA SER A 159 8.26 22.08 -27.41
C SER A 159 7.87 22.57 -28.77
N LEU A 160 7.08 23.64 -28.87
CA LEU A 160 6.75 24.41 -30.07
C LEU A 160 7.27 25.84 -29.94
#